data_e36148992c32bfe5444ea299552725eb
#
_entry.id   e36148992c32bfe5444ea299552725eb
#
_cell.length_a   1.000
_cell.length_b   1.000
_cell.length_c   1.000
_cell.angle_alpha   90.00
_cell.angle_beta   90.00
_cell.angle_gamma   90.00
#
_symmetry.space_group_name_H-M   'P 1'
#
loop_
_entity.id
_entity.type
_entity.pdbx_description
1 polymer ?
#
loop_
_entity_poly.entity_id
_entity_poly.type
_entity_poly.pdbx_seq_one_letter_code
_entity_poly.pdbx_strand_id
1 'polypeptide(L)'
;MAQYDDFIQENTAPVGVRRIGIYNQNGLRVGQIDPGSLLRNKGQKLYSFGALSDVHVQYDTAQADFQTALAYLNETEDVEFTCICGDLTVNGTDAELTQYKNYVDSYSPDTPVYAVFGNHDTYQGLYNNTQKYTGQPFNYTFTHGDDVFIMVGNISGYSGAIGTLFTRATLQWLYEQLEANRNKRCFLFQHILSAKGSGDAFNVYPHTKLSGDEATVFESLVSHYKNVVWFHGHSHFKFYLQYGNDIANIDKVFGTWSVHIPSLSVPRDVAGSSYSTIYAESEGYVVDVYENGIHLRGRDFVKGGFLPIASYWLDTTLQTVAAGTYTDSTGTITK
;
A
#
# COMPACT_ATOMS: atom_id res chain seq x y z
N MET A 1 -19.58 -23.66 -0.61
CA MET A 1 -18.66 -23.05 -1.58
C MET A 1 -19.39 -23.08 -2.91
N ALA A 2 -19.98 -21.97 -3.34
CA ALA A 2 -20.52 -21.86 -4.69
C ALA A 2 -19.31 -21.78 -5.63
N GLN A 3 -19.30 -22.63 -6.64
CA GLN A 3 -18.21 -22.76 -7.59
C GLN A 3 -18.05 -21.43 -8.34
N TYR A 4 -16.93 -20.78 -8.12
CA TYR A 4 -16.51 -19.54 -8.77
C TYR A 4 -16.32 -19.72 -10.28
N ASP A 5 -16.09 -20.98 -10.71
CA ASP A 5 -15.81 -21.35 -12.09
C ASP A 5 -17.05 -21.29 -13.00
N ASP A 6 -18.25 -21.48 -12.45
CA ASP A 6 -19.48 -21.48 -13.24
C ASP A 6 -19.94 -20.08 -13.70
N PHE A 7 -19.46 -19.03 -13.02
CA PHE A 7 -19.80 -17.62 -13.37
C PHE A 7 -18.93 -17.05 -14.50
N ILE A 8 -17.82 -17.71 -14.81
CA ILE A 8 -16.78 -17.21 -15.74
C ILE A 8 -17.10 -17.62 -17.19
N GLN A 9 -17.87 -18.67 -17.40
CA GLN A 9 -18.08 -19.24 -18.75
C GLN A 9 -19.13 -18.51 -19.61
N GLU A 10 -19.97 -17.69 -19.05
CA GLU A 10 -21.10 -17.08 -19.81
C GLU A 10 -20.91 -15.64 -20.27
N ASN A 11 -19.82 -14.95 -19.96
CA ASN A 11 -19.65 -13.53 -20.32
C ASN A 11 -18.35 -13.25 -21.07
N THR A 12 -18.32 -13.56 -22.36
CA THR A 12 -17.41 -12.94 -23.31
C THR A 12 -17.84 -11.49 -23.57
N ALA A 13 -17.51 -10.59 -22.65
CA ALA A 13 -17.83 -9.19 -22.79
C ALA A 13 -16.78 -8.47 -23.66
N PRO A 14 -17.19 -7.57 -24.56
CA PRO A 14 -16.28 -6.83 -25.43
C PRO A 14 -15.31 -5.93 -24.64
N VAL A 15 -14.16 -5.65 -25.25
CA VAL A 15 -13.18 -4.67 -24.76
C VAL A 15 -13.86 -3.35 -24.40
N GLY A 16 -13.83 -2.97 -23.11
CA GLY A 16 -14.50 -1.74 -22.62
C GLY A 16 -15.58 -1.97 -21.56
N VAL A 17 -15.81 -3.20 -21.11
CA VAL A 17 -16.85 -3.50 -20.14
C VAL A 17 -16.48 -3.01 -18.73
N ARG A 18 -17.43 -2.25 -18.19
CA ARG A 18 -17.43 -1.71 -16.84
C ARG A 18 -17.34 -2.83 -15.81
N ARG A 19 -16.68 -2.56 -14.68
CA ARG A 19 -16.60 -3.43 -13.51
C ARG A 19 -17.98 -4.01 -13.16
N ILE A 20 -18.08 -5.33 -13.02
CA ILE A 20 -19.32 -6.00 -12.64
C ILE A 20 -19.48 -5.90 -11.13
N GLY A 21 -20.54 -5.24 -10.67
CA GLY A 21 -20.89 -5.22 -9.24
C GLY A 21 -21.38 -6.58 -8.78
N ILE A 22 -20.87 -7.07 -7.67
CA ILE A 22 -21.44 -8.22 -6.95
C ILE A 22 -22.39 -7.69 -5.89
N TYR A 23 -23.61 -8.21 -5.83
CA TYR A 23 -24.65 -7.77 -4.89
C TYR A 23 -25.06 -8.95 -4.00
N ASN A 24 -25.28 -8.68 -2.71
CA ASN A 24 -25.86 -9.68 -1.80
C ASN A 24 -27.36 -9.82 -2.04
N GLN A 25 -27.99 -10.77 -1.32
CA GLN A 25 -29.44 -11.04 -1.39
C GLN A 25 -30.33 -9.84 -1.05
N ASN A 26 -29.79 -8.80 -0.40
CA ASN A 26 -30.51 -7.58 -0.05
C ASN A 26 -30.30 -6.46 -1.08
N GLY A 27 -29.64 -6.76 -2.22
CA GLY A 27 -29.34 -5.77 -3.26
C GLY A 27 -28.18 -4.82 -2.91
N LEU A 28 -27.49 -5.05 -1.80
CA LEU A 28 -26.31 -4.26 -1.43
C LEU A 28 -25.10 -4.75 -2.23
N ARG A 29 -24.38 -3.82 -2.86
CA ARG A 29 -23.14 -4.14 -3.58
C ARG A 29 -22.07 -4.61 -2.59
N VAL A 30 -21.65 -5.86 -2.69
CA VAL A 30 -20.67 -6.50 -1.81
C VAL A 30 -19.36 -6.76 -2.51
N GLY A 31 -19.22 -6.40 -3.79
CA GLY A 31 -18.01 -6.59 -4.53
C GLY A 31 -18.07 -6.08 -5.96
N GLN A 32 -16.93 -6.20 -6.63
CA GLN A 32 -16.84 -6.00 -8.07
C GLN A 32 -15.80 -6.94 -8.66
N ILE A 33 -16.04 -7.37 -9.89
CA ILE A 33 -15.09 -8.12 -10.71
C ILE A 33 -14.68 -7.23 -11.87
N ASP A 34 -13.41 -7.18 -12.20
CA ASP A 34 -12.93 -6.67 -13.48
C ASP A 34 -12.82 -7.86 -14.45
N PRO A 35 -13.78 -8.06 -15.36
CA PRO A 35 -13.74 -9.18 -16.30
C PRO A 35 -12.49 -9.17 -17.19
N GLY A 36 -11.91 -7.99 -17.40
CA GLY A 36 -10.67 -7.85 -18.15
C GLY A 36 -9.48 -8.52 -17.46
N SER A 37 -9.51 -8.65 -16.14
CA SER A 37 -8.44 -9.33 -15.40
C SER A 37 -8.34 -10.82 -15.69
N LEU A 38 -9.46 -11.44 -16.07
CA LEU A 38 -9.55 -12.88 -16.36
C LEU A 38 -9.07 -13.24 -17.77
N LEU A 39 -9.11 -12.30 -18.70
CA LEU A 39 -8.79 -12.50 -20.10
C LEU A 39 -7.41 -11.95 -20.50
N ARG A 40 -6.70 -11.28 -19.59
CA ARG A 40 -5.41 -10.68 -19.88
C ARG A 40 -4.31 -11.73 -19.91
N ASN A 41 -3.44 -11.62 -20.90
CA ASN A 41 -2.18 -12.36 -20.90
C ASN A 41 -1.30 -11.82 -19.77
N LYS A 42 -1.33 -12.47 -18.62
CA LYS A 42 -0.55 -12.09 -17.43
C LYS A 42 0.95 -12.27 -17.64
N GLY A 43 1.34 -13.13 -18.59
CA GLY A 43 2.70 -13.62 -18.66
C GLY A 43 3.02 -14.60 -17.53
N GLN A 44 4.29 -14.91 -17.35
CA GLN A 44 4.75 -15.78 -16.26
C GLN A 44 4.66 -15.04 -14.93
N LYS A 45 4.28 -15.74 -13.85
CA LYS A 45 4.45 -15.25 -12.48
C LYS A 45 5.93 -15.26 -12.15
N LEU A 46 6.43 -14.12 -11.67
CA LEU A 46 7.84 -13.93 -11.35
C LEU A 46 8.12 -14.24 -9.89
N TYR A 47 7.34 -13.61 -8.97
CA TYR A 47 7.45 -13.79 -7.52
C TYR A 47 6.19 -13.30 -6.81
N SER A 48 6.14 -13.47 -5.49
CA SER A 48 5.12 -12.89 -4.61
C SER A 48 5.74 -12.19 -3.43
N PHE A 49 5.07 -11.14 -2.93
CA PHE A 49 5.42 -10.50 -1.67
C PHE A 49 4.18 -10.13 -0.85
N GLY A 50 4.36 -9.99 0.48
CA GLY A 50 3.34 -9.46 1.36
C GLY A 50 3.35 -7.94 1.37
N ALA A 51 2.18 -7.29 1.41
CA ALA A 51 2.06 -5.84 1.61
C ALA A 51 1.11 -5.55 2.77
N LEU A 52 1.67 -5.03 3.86
CA LEU A 52 0.99 -4.71 5.13
C LEU A 52 1.16 -3.23 5.45
N SER A 53 0.32 -2.69 6.35
CA SER A 53 0.42 -1.33 6.86
C SER A 53 -0.21 -1.20 8.24
N ASP A 54 0.11 -0.14 8.97
CA ASP A 54 -0.56 0.26 10.20
C ASP A 54 -0.61 -0.89 11.23
N VAL A 55 0.57 -1.41 11.58
CA VAL A 55 0.77 -2.54 12.52
C VAL A 55 0.46 -2.15 13.95
N HIS A 56 0.88 -0.94 14.38
CA HIS A 56 0.59 -0.37 15.69
C HIS A 56 0.77 -1.36 16.85
N VAL A 57 1.95 -1.90 17.03
CA VAL A 57 2.26 -3.03 17.94
C VAL A 57 1.74 -2.91 19.39
N GLN A 58 1.27 -1.74 19.84
CA GLN A 58 0.70 -1.53 21.18
C GLN A 58 -0.80 -1.76 21.28
N TYR A 59 -1.51 -1.94 20.18
CA TYR A 59 -2.92 -2.32 20.27
C TYR A 59 -3.06 -3.78 20.74
N ASP A 60 -4.12 -4.07 21.48
CA ASP A 60 -4.30 -5.36 22.18
C ASP A 60 -4.24 -6.58 21.24
N THR A 61 -4.73 -6.45 20.00
CA THR A 61 -4.71 -7.53 19.02
C THR A 61 -3.46 -7.55 18.14
N ALA A 62 -2.70 -6.47 18.10
CA ALA A 62 -1.62 -6.26 17.12
C ALA A 62 -0.57 -7.38 17.09
N GLN A 63 -0.21 -7.92 18.24
CA GLN A 63 0.74 -9.03 18.29
C GLN A 63 0.19 -10.28 17.59
N ALA A 64 -1.04 -10.67 17.92
CA ALA A 64 -1.66 -11.85 17.34
C ALA A 64 -1.94 -11.67 15.83
N ASP A 65 -2.39 -10.49 15.45
CA ASP A 65 -2.66 -10.13 14.06
C ASP A 65 -1.37 -10.17 13.23
N PHE A 66 -0.28 -9.58 13.74
CA PHE A 66 1.00 -9.55 13.06
C PHE A 66 1.63 -10.95 12.96
N GLN A 67 1.57 -11.74 14.05
CA GLN A 67 2.03 -13.14 14.02
C GLN A 67 1.25 -13.95 12.99
N THR A 68 -0.09 -13.83 12.99
CA THR A 68 -0.96 -14.58 12.07
C THR A 68 -0.69 -14.19 10.61
N ALA A 69 -0.53 -12.88 10.34
CA ALA A 69 -0.26 -12.40 8.99
C ALA A 69 1.10 -12.89 8.48
N LEU A 70 2.17 -12.75 9.27
CA LEU A 70 3.50 -13.21 8.87
C LEU A 70 3.57 -14.73 8.71
N ALA A 71 2.97 -15.51 9.62
CA ALA A 71 2.90 -16.96 9.49
C ALA A 71 2.17 -17.36 8.19
N TYR A 72 1.03 -16.73 7.89
CA TYR A 72 0.31 -17.02 6.66
C TYR A 72 1.12 -16.66 5.41
N LEU A 73 1.72 -15.48 5.37
CA LEU A 73 2.52 -15.02 4.24
C LEU A 73 3.72 -15.94 3.99
N ASN A 74 4.43 -16.32 5.05
CA ASN A 74 5.66 -17.09 4.94
C ASN A 74 5.40 -18.59 4.70
N GLU A 75 4.44 -19.18 5.43
CA GLU A 75 4.26 -20.64 5.45
C GLU A 75 3.21 -21.13 4.46
N THR A 76 2.22 -20.29 4.11
CA THR A 76 1.11 -20.71 3.23
C THR A 76 1.25 -20.13 1.83
N GLU A 77 1.58 -18.84 1.70
CA GLU A 77 1.75 -18.17 0.40
C GLU A 77 3.18 -18.26 -0.11
N ASP A 78 4.14 -18.61 0.76
CA ASP A 78 5.56 -18.73 0.43
C ASP A 78 6.08 -17.47 -0.26
N VAL A 79 5.76 -16.31 0.33
CA VAL A 79 6.21 -15.02 -0.22
C VAL A 79 7.72 -14.85 -0.03
N GLU A 80 8.38 -14.22 -0.99
CA GLU A 80 9.82 -14.05 -0.94
C GLU A 80 10.26 -12.96 0.08
N PHE A 81 9.35 -12.03 0.39
CA PHE A 81 9.53 -10.99 1.43
C PHE A 81 8.20 -10.31 1.76
N THR A 82 8.19 -9.50 2.80
CA THR A 82 7.03 -8.65 3.16
C THR A 82 7.46 -7.18 3.22
N CYS A 83 6.66 -6.28 2.63
CA CYS A 83 6.78 -4.83 2.76
C CYS A 83 5.74 -4.28 3.74
N ILE A 84 6.16 -3.42 4.67
CA ILE A 84 5.27 -2.76 5.64
C ILE A 84 5.29 -1.26 5.40
N CYS A 85 4.12 -0.70 5.12
CA CYS A 85 3.93 0.68 4.69
C CYS A 85 3.67 1.65 5.84
N GLY A 86 4.49 1.61 6.89
CA GLY A 86 4.49 2.58 7.99
C GLY A 86 3.50 2.30 9.11
N ASP A 87 3.54 3.18 10.11
CA ASP A 87 2.81 3.11 11.38
C ASP A 87 3.00 1.73 12.07
N LEU A 88 4.28 1.42 12.30
CA LEU A 88 4.71 0.21 13.00
C LEU A 88 4.30 0.25 14.46
N THR A 89 4.24 1.46 15.03
CA THR A 89 4.01 1.77 16.44
C THR A 89 2.85 2.76 16.64
N VAL A 90 2.42 2.98 17.87
CA VAL A 90 1.41 3.99 18.22
C VAL A 90 2.04 5.34 18.55
N ASN A 91 3.18 5.35 19.25
CA ASN A 91 3.79 6.58 19.77
C ASN A 91 5.24 6.80 19.32
N GLY A 92 5.84 5.90 18.58
CA GLY A 92 7.21 6.01 18.07
C GLY A 92 8.28 5.96 19.18
N THR A 93 8.00 5.35 20.32
CA THR A 93 8.98 5.22 21.41
C THR A 93 10.01 4.15 21.12
N ASP A 94 11.20 4.25 21.75
CA ASP A 94 12.25 3.22 21.64
C ASP A 94 11.73 1.83 22.05
N ALA A 95 10.90 1.78 23.08
CA ALA A 95 10.32 0.52 23.57
C ALA A 95 9.38 -0.11 22.53
N GLU A 96 8.51 0.68 21.92
CA GLU A 96 7.58 0.21 20.91
C GLU A 96 8.30 -0.24 19.63
N LEU A 97 9.26 0.54 19.15
CA LEU A 97 10.07 0.20 17.99
C LEU A 97 10.92 -1.06 18.25
N THR A 98 11.41 -1.23 19.47
CA THR A 98 12.10 -2.47 19.89
C THR A 98 11.13 -3.66 19.90
N GLN A 99 9.90 -3.47 20.37
CA GLN A 99 8.86 -4.49 20.35
C GLN A 99 8.52 -4.91 18.91
N TYR A 100 8.35 -3.95 18.00
CA TYR A 100 8.16 -4.23 16.57
C TYR A 100 9.30 -5.11 16.01
N LYS A 101 10.54 -4.71 16.27
CA LYS A 101 11.72 -5.49 15.84
C LYS A 101 11.69 -6.91 16.38
N ASN A 102 11.38 -7.08 17.66
CA ASN A 102 11.33 -8.40 18.29
C ASN A 102 10.24 -9.29 17.67
N TYR A 103 9.12 -8.70 17.24
CA TYR A 103 8.08 -9.44 16.53
C TYR A 103 8.54 -9.87 15.14
N VAL A 104 9.20 -8.99 14.38
CA VAL A 104 9.78 -9.35 13.08
C VAL A 104 10.80 -10.48 13.25
N ASP A 105 11.74 -10.34 14.20
CA ASP A 105 12.77 -11.35 14.44
C ASP A 105 12.18 -12.72 14.87
N SER A 106 11.02 -12.70 15.55
CA SER A 106 10.38 -13.92 16.06
C SER A 106 9.46 -14.60 15.05
N TYR A 107 8.74 -13.81 14.24
CA TYR A 107 7.67 -14.32 13.37
C TYR A 107 8.07 -14.42 11.90
N SER A 108 9.19 -13.80 11.53
CA SER A 108 9.71 -13.85 10.16
C SER A 108 11.25 -13.99 10.16
N PRO A 109 11.81 -15.01 10.84
CA PRO A 109 13.26 -15.11 10.99
C PRO A 109 13.99 -15.36 9.66
N ASP A 110 13.36 -16.04 8.72
CA ASP A 110 13.96 -16.47 7.46
C ASP A 110 13.46 -15.69 6.24
N THR A 111 12.32 -15.01 6.36
CA THR A 111 11.73 -14.22 5.27
C THR A 111 11.94 -12.73 5.53
N PRO A 112 12.62 -11.98 4.64
CA PRO A 112 12.91 -10.58 4.84
C PRO A 112 11.66 -9.72 5.03
N VAL A 113 11.70 -8.78 5.97
CA VAL A 113 10.68 -7.76 6.17
C VAL A 113 11.30 -6.38 5.95
N TYR A 114 10.76 -5.64 4.98
CA TYR A 114 11.17 -4.28 4.64
C TYR A 114 10.10 -3.30 5.09
N ALA A 115 10.45 -2.30 5.88
CA ALA A 115 9.49 -1.35 6.42
C ALA A 115 9.90 0.11 6.19
N VAL A 116 8.92 0.98 6.00
CA VAL A 116 9.08 2.42 6.10
C VAL A 116 8.50 2.91 7.42
N PHE A 117 8.96 4.06 7.91
CA PHE A 117 8.32 4.73 9.03
C PHE A 117 7.13 5.57 8.54
N GLY A 118 5.99 5.41 9.24
CA GLY A 118 4.83 6.28 9.11
C GLY A 118 4.93 7.50 10.04
N ASN A 119 3.83 8.22 10.20
CA ASN A 119 3.81 9.41 11.05
C ASN A 119 3.91 9.06 12.55
N HIS A 120 3.28 7.98 12.99
CA HIS A 120 3.34 7.53 14.39
C HIS A 120 4.76 7.17 14.81
N ASP A 121 5.52 6.53 13.95
CA ASP A 121 6.88 6.07 14.24
C ASP A 121 7.88 7.23 14.45
N THR A 122 7.53 8.42 13.98
CA THR A 122 8.41 9.61 14.02
C THR A 122 8.05 10.62 15.11
N TYR A 123 7.01 10.39 15.90
CA TYR A 123 6.55 11.32 16.94
C TYR A 123 7.63 11.67 17.98
N GLN A 124 8.53 10.75 18.30
CA GLN A 124 9.62 10.97 19.24
C GLN A 124 10.93 11.42 18.55
N GLY A 125 10.90 11.73 17.26
CA GLY A 125 12.09 12.15 16.52
C GLY A 125 13.13 11.04 16.28
N LEU A 126 12.76 9.77 16.43
CA LEU A 126 13.67 8.62 16.29
C LEU A 126 13.94 8.19 14.83
N TYR A 127 13.50 8.97 13.85
CA TYR A 127 13.69 8.67 12.43
C TYR A 127 15.17 8.54 12.01
N ASN A 128 16.10 9.15 12.74
CA ASN A 128 17.54 8.97 12.50
C ASN A 128 18.06 7.57 12.95
N ASN A 129 17.26 6.84 13.72
CA ASN A 129 17.62 5.52 14.26
C ASN A 129 16.87 4.38 13.56
N THR A 130 16.25 4.62 12.40
CA THR A 130 15.44 3.63 11.66
C THR A 130 16.19 2.31 11.51
N GLN A 131 17.48 2.38 11.13
CA GLN A 131 18.31 1.21 10.93
C GLN A 131 18.42 0.29 12.17
N LYS A 132 18.36 0.85 13.38
CA LYS A 132 18.36 0.06 14.63
C LYS A 132 17.17 -0.88 14.71
N TYR A 133 16.01 -0.47 14.22
CA TYR A 133 14.74 -1.18 14.40
C TYR A 133 14.29 -1.97 13.19
N THR A 134 14.61 -1.48 11.99
CA THR A 134 14.18 -2.10 10.72
C THR A 134 15.31 -2.77 9.96
N GLY A 135 16.57 -2.57 10.39
CA GLY A 135 17.74 -2.98 9.64
C GLY A 135 18.04 -2.11 8.40
N GLN A 136 17.19 -1.11 8.10
CA GLN A 136 17.28 -0.30 6.88
C GLN A 136 17.38 1.19 7.21
N PRO A 137 17.99 2.02 6.33
CA PRO A 137 17.95 3.47 6.43
C PRO A 137 16.51 4.02 6.38
N PHE A 138 16.33 5.29 6.74
CA PHE A 138 15.03 5.95 6.72
C PHE A 138 14.39 5.99 5.31
N ASN A 139 15.20 6.30 4.30
CA ASN A 139 14.85 6.17 2.88
C ASN A 139 15.84 5.22 2.23
N TYR A 140 15.38 4.27 1.46
CA TYR A 140 16.23 3.29 0.80
C TYR A 140 15.57 2.68 -0.42
N THR A 141 16.37 1.98 -1.22
CA THR A 141 15.89 1.13 -2.30
C THR A 141 16.47 -0.27 -2.16
N PHE A 142 15.73 -1.25 -2.64
CA PHE A 142 16.24 -2.58 -2.91
C PHE A 142 15.68 -3.08 -4.24
N THR A 143 16.27 -4.13 -4.79
CA THR A 143 15.82 -4.75 -6.03
C THR A 143 15.42 -6.18 -5.77
N HIS A 144 14.40 -6.64 -6.48
CA HIS A 144 14.02 -8.04 -6.55
C HIS A 144 13.72 -8.41 -8.00
N GLY A 145 14.46 -9.36 -8.57
CA GLY A 145 14.49 -9.54 -10.01
C GLY A 145 14.88 -8.25 -10.74
N ASP A 146 14.08 -7.86 -11.72
CA ASP A 146 14.27 -6.60 -12.47
C ASP A 146 13.52 -5.40 -11.85
N ASP A 147 12.72 -5.63 -10.83
CA ASP A 147 11.90 -4.62 -10.18
C ASP A 147 12.66 -3.86 -9.09
N VAL A 148 12.26 -2.61 -8.85
CA VAL A 148 12.86 -1.73 -7.85
C VAL A 148 11.81 -1.35 -6.81
N PHE A 149 12.16 -1.52 -5.55
CA PHE A 149 11.37 -1.10 -4.40
C PHE A 149 11.96 0.18 -3.84
N ILE A 150 11.17 1.23 -3.79
CA ILE A 150 11.56 2.56 -3.31
C ILE A 150 10.79 2.80 -2.01
N MET A 151 11.51 2.85 -0.90
CA MET A 151 10.97 2.93 0.45
C MET A 151 11.22 4.33 1.01
N VAL A 152 10.12 5.09 1.24
CA VAL A 152 10.19 6.50 1.63
C VAL A 152 9.51 6.70 2.98
N GLY A 153 10.29 7.03 4.00
CA GLY A 153 9.79 7.35 5.34
C GLY A 153 9.10 8.72 5.39
N ASN A 154 8.14 8.86 6.30
CA ASN A 154 7.46 10.11 6.58
C ASN A 154 7.95 10.74 7.87
N ILE A 155 8.26 12.03 7.84
CA ILE A 155 8.57 12.80 9.03
C ILE A 155 7.31 13.53 9.47
N SER A 156 6.88 13.30 10.71
CA SER A 156 5.78 14.01 11.35
C SER A 156 6.23 14.54 12.70
N GLY A 157 5.77 15.73 13.06
CA GLY A 157 5.94 16.25 14.42
C GLY A 157 4.77 15.85 15.30
N TYR A 158 5.02 15.67 16.59
CA TYR A 158 4.05 15.30 17.63
C TYR A 158 2.85 16.27 17.76
N SER A 159 2.91 17.46 17.20
CA SER A 159 1.92 18.52 17.47
C SER A 159 0.64 18.45 16.64
N GLY A 160 0.39 17.39 15.88
CA GLY A 160 -0.79 17.28 15.00
C GLY A 160 -0.81 18.29 13.84
N ALA A 161 0.07 19.28 13.87
CA ALA A 161 0.41 20.06 12.71
C ALA A 161 1.41 19.25 11.90
N ILE A 162 0.94 18.57 10.89
CA ILE A 162 1.79 17.85 10.00
C ILE A 162 2.57 18.91 9.21
N GLY A 163 3.72 19.23 9.76
CA GLY A 163 4.79 19.91 9.05
C GLY A 163 5.21 19.06 7.86
N THR A 164 5.99 19.60 7.00
CA THR A 164 6.50 18.99 5.77
C THR A 164 6.67 17.48 5.90
N LEU A 165 5.77 16.71 5.24
CA LEU A 165 5.82 15.23 5.20
C LEU A 165 7.08 14.73 4.53
N PHE A 166 7.70 15.59 3.72
CA PHE A 166 8.95 15.34 3.03
C PHE A 166 9.90 16.52 3.21
N THR A 167 11.19 16.24 3.32
CA THR A 167 12.22 17.26 3.15
C THR A 167 12.54 17.44 1.67
N ARG A 168 13.10 18.60 1.29
CA ARG A 168 13.63 18.79 -0.06
C ARG A 168 14.67 17.72 -0.42
N ALA A 169 15.50 17.33 0.53
CA ALA A 169 16.49 16.28 0.34
C ALA A 169 15.84 14.92 0.03
N THR A 170 14.74 14.57 0.70
CA THR A 170 13.96 13.36 0.41
C THR A 170 13.38 13.39 -1.00
N LEU A 171 12.79 14.52 -1.39
CA LEU A 171 12.20 14.66 -2.74
C LEU A 171 13.26 14.64 -3.84
N GLN A 172 14.42 15.27 -3.62
CA GLN A 172 15.57 15.22 -4.52
C GLN A 172 16.07 13.78 -4.68
N TRP A 173 16.24 13.07 -3.56
CA TRP A 173 16.64 11.66 -3.56
C TRP A 173 15.61 10.80 -4.31
N LEU A 174 14.31 11.00 -4.07
CA LEU A 174 13.24 10.27 -4.77
C LEU A 174 13.31 10.50 -6.29
N TYR A 175 13.51 11.75 -6.72
CA TYR A 175 13.71 12.08 -8.13
C TYR A 175 14.88 11.29 -8.72
N GLU A 176 16.02 11.28 -8.04
CA GLU A 176 17.23 10.56 -8.50
C GLU A 176 16.98 9.05 -8.63
N GLN A 177 16.22 8.45 -7.66
CA GLN A 177 15.86 7.04 -7.74
C GLN A 177 14.93 6.75 -8.90
N LEU A 178 13.89 7.55 -9.10
CA LEU A 178 12.94 7.39 -10.19
C LEU A 178 13.59 7.60 -11.56
N GLU A 179 14.44 8.62 -11.69
CA GLU A 179 15.19 8.88 -12.92
C GLU A 179 16.15 7.75 -13.27
N ALA A 180 16.90 7.24 -12.29
CA ALA A 180 17.83 6.13 -12.48
C ALA A 180 17.10 4.82 -12.89
N ASN A 181 15.88 4.64 -12.45
CA ASN A 181 15.08 3.44 -12.68
C ASN A 181 13.87 3.66 -13.62
N ARG A 182 13.86 4.72 -14.42
CA ARG A 182 12.74 5.12 -15.27
C ARG A 182 12.24 4.05 -16.27
N ASN A 183 13.06 3.04 -16.54
CA ASN A 183 12.76 1.94 -17.46
C ASN A 183 12.51 0.60 -16.73
N LYS A 184 12.37 0.64 -15.39
CA LYS A 184 12.07 -0.53 -14.56
C LYS A 184 10.73 -0.34 -13.88
N ARG A 185 10.02 -1.41 -13.57
CA ARG A 185 8.85 -1.31 -12.69
C ARG A 185 9.31 -0.93 -11.29
N CYS A 186 8.70 0.13 -10.74
CA CYS A 186 9.02 0.65 -9.42
C CYS A 186 7.82 0.48 -8.48
N PHE A 187 8.01 -0.19 -7.36
CA PHE A 187 7.08 -0.26 -6.26
C PHE A 187 7.48 0.78 -5.22
N LEU A 188 6.67 1.83 -5.08
CA LEU A 188 6.92 2.92 -4.14
C LEU A 188 6.07 2.73 -2.89
N PHE A 189 6.71 2.64 -1.73
CA PHE A 189 6.06 2.56 -0.43
C PHE A 189 6.27 3.88 0.31
N GLN A 190 5.16 4.54 0.63
CA GLN A 190 5.13 5.81 1.36
C GLN A 190 3.80 5.93 2.09
N HIS A 191 3.81 6.15 3.39
CA HIS A 191 2.68 5.88 4.28
C HIS A 191 1.44 6.76 4.06
N ILE A 192 1.61 8.08 3.87
CA ILE A 192 0.50 9.04 3.87
C ILE A 192 -0.23 9.10 2.52
N LEU A 193 -1.54 9.02 2.55
CA LEU A 193 -2.38 9.07 1.34
C LEU A 193 -2.45 10.46 0.70
N SER A 194 -2.67 10.49 -0.62
CA SER A 194 -3.04 11.71 -1.35
C SER A 194 -4.52 12.01 -1.20
N ALA A 195 -4.87 13.29 -1.18
CA ALA A 195 -6.26 13.72 -1.26
C ALA A 195 -6.95 13.37 -2.61
N LYS A 196 -6.19 12.88 -3.59
CA LYS A 196 -6.64 12.58 -4.96
C LYS A 196 -6.57 11.10 -5.32
N GLY A 197 -6.10 10.26 -4.38
CA GLY A 197 -5.89 8.83 -4.61
C GLY A 197 -6.86 7.94 -3.86
N SER A 198 -6.45 6.67 -3.75
CA SER A 198 -7.17 5.66 -2.97
C SER A 198 -7.11 5.93 -1.47
N GLY A 199 -7.85 5.16 -0.68
CA GLY A 199 -7.81 5.19 0.78
C GLY A 199 -8.76 6.19 1.45
N ASP A 200 -9.29 7.19 0.73
CA ASP A 200 -10.31 8.11 1.22
C ASP A 200 -11.09 8.79 0.07
N ALA A 201 -11.67 7.99 -0.82
CA ALA A 201 -12.43 8.50 -1.97
C ALA A 201 -13.63 9.39 -1.60
N PHE A 202 -14.11 9.29 -0.36
CA PHE A 202 -15.29 10.04 0.10
C PHE A 202 -14.92 11.27 0.92
N ASN A 203 -13.64 11.54 1.12
CA ASN A 203 -13.16 12.63 1.96
C ASN A 203 -13.74 12.58 3.41
N VAL A 204 -13.94 11.38 3.93
CA VAL A 204 -14.46 11.12 5.27
C VAL A 204 -13.36 11.17 6.33
N TYR A 205 -12.12 10.87 5.90
CA TYR A 205 -10.98 10.83 6.80
C TYR A 205 -10.55 12.25 7.19
N PRO A 206 -10.71 12.63 8.47
CA PRO A 206 -10.47 14.02 8.91
C PRO A 206 -8.99 14.34 9.12
N HIS A 207 -8.12 13.32 9.07
CA HIS A 207 -6.71 13.46 9.36
C HIS A 207 -5.91 13.80 8.11
N THR A 208 -4.61 13.87 8.27
CA THR A 208 -3.72 14.43 7.29
C THR A 208 -3.61 13.57 6.04
N LYS A 209 -3.71 14.28 4.96
CA LYS A 209 -3.35 13.81 3.63
C LYS A 209 -2.14 14.60 3.15
N LEU A 210 -1.47 14.11 2.15
CA LEU A 210 -0.43 14.87 1.47
C LEU A 210 -0.97 16.25 1.07
N SER A 211 -0.30 17.31 1.47
CA SER A 211 -0.69 18.69 1.20
C SER A 211 0.53 19.62 1.13
N GLY A 212 0.36 20.79 0.52
CA GLY A 212 1.43 21.78 0.35
C GLY A 212 2.30 21.53 -0.89
N ASP A 213 3.38 22.31 -0.98
CA ASP A 213 4.27 22.29 -2.15
C ASP A 213 5.03 20.97 -2.26
N GLU A 214 5.49 20.40 -1.14
CA GLU A 214 6.19 19.14 -1.11
C GLU A 214 5.31 17.97 -1.58
N ALA A 215 4.02 17.97 -1.21
CA ALA A 215 3.05 17.01 -1.71
C ALA A 215 2.83 17.16 -3.21
N THR A 216 2.77 18.40 -3.68
CA THR A 216 2.64 18.71 -5.12
C THR A 216 3.84 18.17 -5.91
N VAL A 217 5.05 18.33 -5.38
CA VAL A 217 6.27 17.78 -6.00
C VAL A 217 6.26 16.26 -5.98
N PHE A 218 5.92 15.64 -4.85
CA PHE A 218 5.81 14.18 -4.75
C PHE A 218 4.81 13.62 -5.76
N GLU A 219 3.58 14.15 -5.78
CA GLU A 219 2.52 13.72 -6.72
C GLU A 219 2.95 13.94 -8.18
N SER A 220 3.64 15.04 -8.46
CA SER A 220 4.19 15.33 -9.80
C SER A 220 5.26 14.33 -10.21
N LEU A 221 6.17 13.98 -9.31
CA LEU A 221 7.20 12.95 -9.54
C LEU A 221 6.55 11.61 -9.87
N VAL A 222 5.69 11.08 -8.98
CA VAL A 222 5.08 9.76 -9.19
C VAL A 222 4.17 9.71 -10.41
N SER A 223 3.58 10.83 -10.81
CA SER A 223 2.76 10.91 -12.01
C SER A 223 3.56 11.01 -13.31
N HIS A 224 4.76 11.55 -13.25
CA HIS A 224 5.65 11.66 -14.41
C HIS A 224 6.22 10.29 -14.81
N TYR A 225 6.68 9.50 -13.82
CA TYR A 225 7.28 8.19 -14.04
C TYR A 225 6.18 7.11 -14.08
N LYS A 226 5.71 6.78 -15.29
CA LYS A 226 4.55 5.88 -15.54
C LYS A 226 4.77 4.41 -15.17
N ASN A 227 5.95 4.07 -14.73
CA ASN A 227 6.38 2.75 -14.28
C ASN A 227 6.22 2.55 -12.76
N VAL A 228 5.60 3.50 -12.05
CA VAL A 228 5.42 3.46 -10.59
C VAL A 228 4.08 2.86 -10.20
N VAL A 229 4.09 2.00 -9.18
CA VAL A 229 2.92 1.59 -8.40
C VAL A 229 3.14 2.07 -6.97
N TRP A 230 2.33 3.00 -6.51
CA TRP A 230 2.46 3.63 -5.20
C TRP A 230 1.55 2.97 -4.18
N PHE A 231 2.13 2.39 -3.12
CA PHE A 231 1.47 1.80 -1.96
C PHE A 231 1.50 2.78 -0.78
N HIS A 232 0.37 2.89 -0.07
CA HIS A 232 0.22 3.71 1.13
C HIS A 232 -0.81 3.11 2.09
N GLY A 233 -0.84 3.57 3.34
CA GLY A 233 -1.78 3.16 4.38
C GLY A 233 -2.49 4.35 5.03
N HIS A 234 -2.28 4.55 6.33
CA HIS A 234 -2.63 5.72 7.14
C HIS A 234 -4.13 5.92 7.48
N SER A 235 -5.05 5.73 6.55
CA SER A 235 -6.47 5.92 6.83
C SER A 235 -7.09 4.75 7.60
N HIS A 236 -6.44 3.59 7.57
CA HIS A 236 -6.88 2.32 8.15
C HIS A 236 -8.16 1.75 7.54
N PHE A 237 -8.73 2.36 6.51
CA PHE A 237 -9.99 1.87 5.95
C PHE A 237 -9.85 0.45 5.43
N LYS A 238 -10.80 -0.41 5.83
CA LYS A 238 -10.83 -1.80 5.39
C LYS A 238 -11.13 -1.91 3.90
N PHE A 239 -10.82 -3.05 3.31
CA PHE A 239 -11.08 -3.32 1.89
C PHE A 239 -12.52 -3.09 1.50
N TYR A 240 -13.43 -3.38 2.39
CA TYR A 240 -14.85 -3.21 2.19
C TYR A 240 -15.37 -1.93 2.83
N LEU A 241 -15.39 -0.83 2.07
CA LEU A 241 -16.04 0.40 2.49
C LEU A 241 -17.51 0.37 2.09
N GLN A 242 -18.41 0.39 3.07
CA GLN A 242 -19.86 0.35 2.83
C GLN A 242 -20.46 1.71 2.44
N TYR A 243 -19.69 2.77 2.51
CA TYR A 243 -20.15 4.12 2.22
C TYR A 243 -20.36 4.32 0.72
N GLY A 244 -21.59 4.68 0.32
CA GLY A 244 -21.90 5.01 -1.08
C GLY A 244 -21.78 3.86 -2.09
N ASN A 245 -21.58 2.62 -1.65
CA ASN A 245 -21.33 1.44 -2.50
C ASN A 245 -20.06 1.51 -3.36
N ASP A 246 -19.10 2.35 -2.98
CA ASP A 246 -17.80 2.43 -3.66
C ASP A 246 -16.69 1.79 -2.83
N ILE A 247 -15.64 1.33 -3.52
CA ILE A 247 -14.45 0.75 -2.94
C ILE A 247 -13.26 1.61 -3.34
N ALA A 248 -12.66 2.22 -2.34
CA ALA A 248 -11.62 3.22 -2.54
C ALA A 248 -10.20 2.68 -2.30
N ASN A 249 -9.98 1.36 -2.48
CA ASN A 249 -8.66 0.79 -2.20
C ASN A 249 -7.65 1.02 -3.32
N ILE A 250 -8.12 1.22 -4.54
CA ILE A 250 -7.28 1.40 -5.73
C ILE A 250 -7.84 2.52 -6.59
N ASP A 251 -6.98 3.44 -6.95
CA ASP A 251 -7.29 4.53 -7.87
C ASP A 251 -6.03 4.91 -8.67
N LYS A 252 -6.15 5.90 -9.52
CA LYS A 252 -5.05 6.51 -10.24
C LYS A 252 -4.87 7.97 -9.87
N VAL A 253 -3.71 8.30 -9.31
CA VAL A 253 -3.28 9.68 -9.12
C VAL A 253 -2.52 10.11 -10.37
N PHE A 254 -3.12 11.01 -11.16
CA PHE A 254 -2.54 11.49 -12.43
C PHE A 254 -2.06 10.39 -13.37
N GLY A 255 -2.76 9.25 -13.38
CA GLY A 255 -2.44 8.09 -14.22
C GLY A 255 -1.49 7.07 -13.60
N THR A 256 -0.96 7.31 -12.41
CA THR A 256 -0.15 6.37 -11.62
C THR A 256 -1.04 5.57 -10.68
N TRP A 257 -0.80 4.28 -10.55
CA TRP A 257 -1.54 3.44 -9.62
C TRP A 257 -1.26 3.85 -8.17
N SER A 258 -2.32 4.16 -7.44
CA SER A 258 -2.36 4.42 -6.01
C SER A 258 -3.09 3.26 -5.32
N VAL A 259 -2.40 2.54 -4.46
CA VAL A 259 -2.86 1.33 -3.79
C VAL A 259 -2.91 1.59 -2.29
N HIS A 260 -4.09 1.64 -1.73
CA HIS A 260 -4.28 1.71 -0.30
C HIS A 260 -4.15 0.32 0.32
N ILE A 261 -3.33 0.19 1.36
CA ILE A 261 -3.23 -1.00 2.20
C ILE A 261 -4.03 -0.72 3.49
N PRO A 262 -5.06 -1.51 3.81
CA PRO A 262 -5.77 -1.40 5.08
C PRO A 262 -4.86 -1.62 6.28
N SER A 263 -5.35 -1.22 7.46
CA SER A 263 -4.62 -1.49 8.71
C SER A 263 -4.61 -2.98 9.05
N LEU A 264 -3.44 -3.44 9.49
CA LEU A 264 -3.29 -4.79 9.99
C LEU A 264 -3.98 -5.00 11.35
N SER A 265 -3.92 -4.01 12.25
CA SER A 265 -4.40 -4.19 13.64
C SER A 265 -5.70 -3.47 13.96
N VAL A 266 -6.00 -2.38 13.24
CA VAL A 266 -7.13 -1.50 13.55
C VAL A 266 -7.88 -1.05 12.30
N PRO A 267 -8.37 -1.97 11.47
CA PRO A 267 -9.16 -1.62 10.31
C PRO A 267 -10.36 -0.76 10.69
N ARG A 268 -10.71 0.20 9.84
CA ARG A 268 -11.83 1.12 10.05
C ARG A 268 -12.92 0.90 9.02
N ASP A 269 -14.15 0.95 9.49
CA ASP A 269 -15.34 1.01 8.66
C ASP A 269 -15.96 2.41 8.71
N VAL A 270 -16.75 2.76 7.70
CA VAL A 270 -17.40 4.05 7.58
C VAL A 270 -18.89 3.89 7.79
N ALA A 271 -19.46 4.70 8.66
CA ALA A 271 -20.90 4.80 8.89
C ALA A 271 -21.34 6.26 8.76
N GLY A 272 -21.94 6.61 7.63
CA GLY A 272 -22.32 7.99 7.34
C GLY A 272 -21.10 8.90 7.19
N SER A 273 -20.99 9.93 8.05
CA SER A 273 -19.87 10.87 8.10
C SER A 273 -18.82 10.54 9.16
N SER A 274 -18.90 9.35 9.77
CA SER A 274 -18.00 8.91 10.82
C SER A 274 -17.39 7.55 10.49
N TYR A 275 -16.34 7.18 11.20
CA TYR A 275 -15.72 5.86 11.10
C TYR A 275 -15.67 5.17 12.46
N SER A 276 -15.58 3.85 12.45
CA SER A 276 -15.38 3.03 13.63
C SER A 276 -14.27 2.01 13.41
N THR A 277 -13.53 1.68 14.46
CA THR A 277 -12.49 0.64 14.41
C THR A 277 -13.11 -0.75 14.55
N ILE A 278 -12.62 -1.70 13.78
CA ILE A 278 -13.07 -3.10 13.76
C ILE A 278 -11.92 -3.99 14.21
N TYR A 279 -11.86 -4.31 15.50
CA TYR A 279 -10.80 -5.15 16.08
C TYR A 279 -10.88 -6.64 15.71
N ALA A 280 -11.95 -7.08 15.06
CA ALA A 280 -12.14 -8.47 14.65
C ALA A 280 -11.68 -8.75 13.20
N GLU A 281 -10.97 -7.81 12.59
CA GLU A 281 -10.45 -7.90 11.23
C GLU A 281 -8.98 -7.50 11.23
N SER A 282 -8.21 -8.11 10.31
CA SER A 282 -6.78 -7.82 10.10
C SER A 282 -6.49 -7.98 8.62
N GLU A 283 -6.22 -6.88 7.92
CA GLU A 283 -6.23 -6.89 6.47
C GLU A 283 -4.88 -6.49 5.86
N GLY A 284 -4.61 -7.03 4.67
CA GLY A 284 -3.43 -6.74 3.87
C GLY A 284 -3.46 -7.46 2.53
N TYR A 285 -2.41 -7.33 1.74
CA TYR A 285 -2.33 -7.96 0.43
C TYR A 285 -1.27 -9.07 0.37
N VAL A 286 -1.59 -10.10 -0.40
CA VAL A 286 -0.59 -10.88 -1.13
C VAL A 286 -0.50 -10.29 -2.53
N VAL A 287 0.70 -9.93 -2.96
CA VAL A 287 0.96 -9.31 -4.26
C VAL A 287 1.70 -10.31 -5.13
N ASP A 288 1.02 -10.84 -6.14
CA ASP A 288 1.65 -11.69 -7.16
C ASP A 288 2.14 -10.82 -8.32
N VAL A 289 3.42 -10.90 -8.60
CA VAL A 289 4.08 -10.14 -9.66
C VAL A 289 4.25 -10.99 -10.89
N TYR A 290 3.81 -10.46 -12.03
CA TYR A 290 3.88 -11.11 -13.34
C TYR A 290 4.67 -10.25 -14.33
N GLU A 291 5.05 -10.82 -15.45
CA GLU A 291 5.73 -10.09 -16.53
C GLU A 291 4.94 -8.84 -16.97
N ASN A 292 3.62 -8.94 -17.09
CA ASN A 292 2.77 -7.90 -17.68
C ASN A 292 1.95 -7.10 -16.65
N GLY A 293 2.07 -7.40 -15.36
CA GLY A 293 1.29 -6.71 -14.33
C GLY A 293 1.45 -7.28 -12.95
N ILE A 294 0.61 -6.83 -12.03
CA ILE A 294 0.52 -7.36 -10.67
C ILE A 294 -0.92 -7.75 -10.35
N HIS A 295 -1.07 -8.81 -9.59
CA HIS A 295 -2.34 -9.23 -9.02
C HIS A 295 -2.31 -8.98 -7.51
N LEU A 296 -3.11 -8.04 -7.06
CA LEU A 296 -3.34 -7.77 -5.65
C LEU A 296 -4.44 -8.70 -5.16
N ARG A 297 -4.14 -9.49 -4.14
CA ARG A 297 -5.10 -10.39 -3.48
C ARG A 297 -5.28 -9.94 -2.03
N GLY A 298 -6.33 -9.16 -1.77
CA GLY A 298 -6.68 -8.71 -0.43
C GLY A 298 -7.14 -9.87 0.45
N ARG A 299 -6.66 -9.90 1.69
CA ARG A 299 -6.95 -10.94 2.66
C ARG A 299 -7.30 -10.36 4.01
N ASP A 300 -8.25 -10.97 4.70
CA ASP A 300 -8.45 -10.85 6.14
C ASP A 300 -7.70 -12.00 6.82
N PHE A 301 -6.69 -11.68 7.61
CA PHE A 301 -5.83 -12.68 8.25
C PHE A 301 -6.51 -13.33 9.45
N VAL A 302 -7.38 -12.61 10.19
CA VAL A 302 -8.11 -13.13 11.35
C VAL A 302 -9.26 -14.04 10.92
N LYS A 303 -10.11 -13.58 10.01
CA LYS A 303 -11.23 -14.38 9.51
C LYS A 303 -10.79 -15.50 8.58
N GLY A 304 -9.60 -15.41 8.06
CA GLY A 304 -8.98 -16.41 7.19
C GLY A 304 -9.67 -16.50 5.82
N GLY A 305 -9.17 -15.80 4.83
CA GLY A 305 -9.66 -15.92 3.45
C GLY A 305 -9.34 -14.71 2.60
N PHE A 306 -9.23 -14.94 1.30
CA PHE A 306 -9.17 -13.87 0.32
C PHE A 306 -10.52 -13.20 0.18
N LEU A 307 -10.48 -11.89 0.00
CA LEU A 307 -11.65 -11.06 -0.20
C LEU A 307 -11.80 -10.79 -1.71
N PRO A 308 -12.80 -11.40 -2.38
CA PRO A 308 -12.98 -11.21 -3.83
C PRO A 308 -13.13 -9.75 -4.23
N ILE A 309 -13.68 -8.94 -3.33
CA ILE A 309 -13.85 -7.49 -3.49
C ILE A 309 -12.50 -6.75 -3.56
N ALA A 310 -11.46 -7.32 -2.99
CA ALA A 310 -10.10 -6.79 -2.94
C ALA A 310 -9.13 -7.54 -3.86
N SER A 311 -9.65 -8.17 -4.91
CA SER A 311 -8.85 -8.82 -5.95
C SER A 311 -8.74 -7.90 -7.16
N TYR A 312 -7.52 -7.41 -7.45
CA TYR A 312 -7.29 -6.42 -8.50
C TYR A 312 -6.14 -6.83 -9.40
N TRP A 313 -6.34 -6.69 -10.70
CA TRP A 313 -5.24 -6.74 -11.67
C TRP A 313 -4.83 -5.33 -12.06
N LEU A 314 -3.58 -4.98 -11.84
CA LEU A 314 -2.98 -3.73 -12.28
C LEU A 314 -2.04 -4.02 -13.45
N ASP A 315 -2.36 -3.43 -14.59
CA ASP A 315 -1.47 -3.43 -15.73
C ASP A 315 -0.28 -2.52 -15.43
N THR A 316 0.90 -3.10 -15.39
CA THR A 316 2.16 -2.40 -15.15
C THR A 316 3.11 -2.52 -16.35
N THR A 317 2.55 -2.66 -17.55
CA THR A 317 3.33 -2.62 -18.78
C THR A 317 4.19 -1.36 -18.80
N LEU A 318 5.49 -1.56 -18.88
CA LEU A 318 6.46 -0.48 -18.77
C LEU A 318 6.26 0.55 -19.90
N GLN A 319 6.08 1.79 -19.50
CA GLN A 319 6.10 2.94 -20.39
C GLN A 319 7.45 3.64 -20.25
N THR A 320 8.18 3.72 -21.37
CA THR A 320 9.47 4.38 -21.36
C THR A 320 9.32 5.88 -21.15
N VAL A 321 10.00 6.40 -20.14
CA VAL A 321 10.13 7.84 -19.90
C VAL A 321 11.52 8.28 -20.36
N ALA A 322 11.56 9.33 -21.20
CA ALA A 322 12.84 9.85 -21.68
C ALA A 322 13.64 10.50 -20.55
N ALA A 323 14.95 10.30 -20.53
CA ALA A 323 15.82 10.83 -19.50
C ALA A 323 15.76 12.37 -19.42
N GLY A 324 15.80 12.91 -18.21
CA GLY A 324 15.88 14.35 -17.95
C GLY A 324 14.63 15.15 -18.37
N THR A 325 13.50 14.49 -18.59
CA THR A 325 12.26 15.16 -19.04
C THR A 325 11.39 15.69 -17.90
N TYR A 326 11.65 15.26 -16.66
CA TYR A 326 10.95 15.81 -15.50
C TYR A 326 11.23 17.30 -15.34
N THR A 327 10.18 18.08 -15.09
CA THR A 327 10.27 19.51 -14.79
C THR A 327 9.52 19.80 -13.51
N ASP A 328 10.22 20.34 -12.53
CA ASP A 328 9.63 20.81 -11.28
C ASP A 328 9.34 22.30 -11.37
N SER A 329 8.04 22.68 -11.33
CA SER A 329 7.59 24.05 -11.36
C SER A 329 7.86 24.83 -10.05
N THR A 330 8.18 24.12 -8.97
CA THR A 330 8.44 24.73 -7.65
C THR A 330 9.90 25.04 -7.42
N GLY A 331 10.81 24.50 -8.23
CA GLY A 331 12.26 24.62 -8.06
C GLY A 331 12.81 23.85 -6.85
N THR A 332 12.07 22.87 -6.34
CA THR A 332 12.51 21.98 -5.26
C THR A 332 13.57 20.99 -5.73
N ILE A 333 13.40 20.48 -6.96
CA ILE A 333 14.31 19.51 -7.57
C ILE A 333 15.34 20.23 -8.43
N THR A 334 16.59 19.92 -8.22
CA THR A 334 17.72 20.40 -9.02
C THR A 334 18.18 19.29 -9.97
N LYS A 335 18.37 19.67 -11.25
CA LYS A 335 18.88 18.74 -12.29
C LYS A 335 20.40 18.68 -12.28
#